data_e8350a5749888c6b3e53c79d518015cd
#
_entry.id   e8350a5749888c6b3e53c79d518015cd
#
_cell.length_a   1.000
_cell.length_b   1.000
_cell.length_c   1.000
_cell.angle_alpha   90.00
_cell.angle_beta   90.00
_cell.angle_gamma   90.00
#
_symmetry.space_group_name_H-M   'P 1'
#
loop_
_entity.id
_entity.type
_entity.pdbx_description
1 polymer ?
#
loop_
_entity_poly.entity_id
_entity_poly.type
_entity_poly.pdbx_seq_one_letter_code
_entity_poly.pdbx_strand_id
1 'polypeptide(L)'
;MAGARALQKEKTRQAIIDAALMHLSAEHSFASMSLREVAREAGIAPTSFYRHFNDMEELGLTLVDESGLTLRELMRKARQRIEKNGSVINTSVETFMEFVERNPNIFRLLLRERSGTSVKFREAVAREINHFKDELTEYLMAESDYSHEYAYTLAEGLVTLVFNAGAEALDLNPIEREKLKERTILQLRFITFGAAAAKEKA
;
A
#
# COMPACT_ATOMS: atom_id res chain seq x y z
N MET A 1 -35.13 10.61 5.37
CA MET A 1 -35.18 9.28 4.70
C MET A 1 -34.07 9.07 3.66
N ALA A 2 -33.65 10.09 2.91
CA ALA A 2 -32.55 9.98 1.94
C ALA A 2 -31.19 9.58 2.58
N GLY A 3 -30.84 10.15 3.74
CA GLY A 3 -29.58 9.86 4.43
C GLY A 3 -29.46 8.42 4.95
N ALA A 4 -30.54 7.80 5.42
CA ALA A 4 -30.51 6.42 5.90
C ALA A 4 -30.28 5.41 4.74
N ARG A 5 -30.85 5.68 3.57
CA ARG A 5 -30.61 4.85 2.36
C ARG A 5 -29.18 4.99 1.84
N ALA A 6 -28.63 6.20 1.85
CA ALA A 6 -27.24 6.45 1.46
C ALA A 6 -26.27 5.74 2.41
N LEU A 7 -26.49 5.84 3.71
CA LEU A 7 -25.68 5.15 4.71
C LEU A 7 -25.75 3.62 4.57
N GLN A 8 -26.94 3.07 4.30
CA GLN A 8 -27.10 1.65 4.08
C GLN A 8 -26.40 1.18 2.79
N LYS A 9 -26.44 1.99 1.73
CA LYS A 9 -25.74 1.72 0.48
C LYS A 9 -24.22 1.65 0.72
N GLU A 10 -23.68 2.61 1.48
CA GLU A 10 -22.26 2.65 1.79
C GLU A 10 -21.84 1.47 2.67
N LYS A 11 -22.61 1.12 3.70
CA LYS A 11 -22.34 -0.07 4.53
C LYS A 11 -22.30 -1.35 3.71
N THR A 12 -23.21 -1.51 2.75
CA THR A 12 -23.23 -2.70 1.88
C THR A 12 -22.03 -2.71 0.93
N ARG A 13 -21.65 -1.53 0.40
CA ARG A 13 -20.45 -1.40 -0.43
C ARG A 13 -19.20 -1.81 0.34
N GLN A 14 -19.04 -1.32 1.56
CA GLN A 14 -17.93 -1.68 2.44
C GLN A 14 -17.92 -3.18 2.77
N ALA A 15 -19.08 -3.77 3.07
CA ALA A 15 -19.18 -5.22 3.32
C ALA A 15 -18.71 -6.07 2.12
N ILE A 16 -18.93 -5.60 0.89
CA ILE A 16 -18.45 -6.29 -0.33
C ILE A 16 -16.91 -6.18 -0.41
N ILE A 17 -16.35 -5.02 -0.12
CA ILE A 17 -14.90 -4.77 -0.11
C ILE A 17 -14.24 -5.66 0.95
N ASP A 18 -14.74 -5.63 2.18
CA ASP A 18 -14.23 -6.43 3.30
C ASP A 18 -14.30 -7.93 3.01
N ALA A 19 -15.42 -8.40 2.42
CA ALA A 19 -15.58 -9.78 2.00
C ALA A 19 -14.54 -10.20 0.96
N ALA A 20 -14.29 -9.36 -0.03
CA ALA A 20 -13.26 -9.64 -1.04
C ALA A 20 -11.85 -9.69 -0.43
N LEU A 21 -11.51 -8.77 0.49
CA LEU A 21 -10.23 -8.76 1.20
C LEU A 21 -10.05 -9.99 2.10
N MET A 22 -11.12 -10.48 2.74
CA MET A 22 -11.07 -11.69 3.56
C MET A 22 -10.84 -12.97 2.73
N HIS A 23 -11.32 -13.01 1.49
CA HIS A 23 -11.09 -14.13 0.59
C HIS A 23 -9.67 -14.19 0.01
N LEU A 24 -8.93 -13.07 0.01
CA LEU A 24 -7.55 -13.06 -0.44
C LEU A 24 -6.66 -13.81 0.55
N SER A 25 -5.78 -14.67 0.04
CA SER A 25 -4.79 -15.39 0.84
C SER A 25 -3.52 -15.68 0.01
N ALA A 26 -2.59 -16.41 0.60
CA ALA A 26 -1.42 -16.90 -0.14
C ALA A 26 -1.84 -17.79 -1.33
N GLU A 27 -2.93 -18.55 -1.19
CA GLU A 27 -3.39 -19.54 -2.17
C GLU A 27 -4.52 -19.02 -3.06
N HIS A 28 -5.28 -18.01 -2.60
CA HIS A 28 -6.41 -17.44 -3.33
C HIS A 28 -6.10 -16.02 -3.82
N SER A 29 -5.94 -15.89 -5.13
CA SER A 29 -5.77 -14.59 -5.79
C SER A 29 -7.12 -13.94 -6.11
N PHE A 30 -7.11 -12.62 -6.34
CA PHE A 30 -8.31 -11.92 -6.79
C PHE A 30 -8.86 -12.48 -8.11
N ALA A 31 -7.97 -12.87 -9.03
CA ALA A 31 -8.35 -13.45 -10.33
C ALA A 31 -9.09 -14.80 -10.23
N SER A 32 -8.90 -15.54 -9.14
CA SER A 32 -9.62 -16.80 -8.90
C SER A 32 -10.96 -16.65 -8.16
N MET A 33 -11.26 -15.43 -7.70
CA MET A 33 -12.44 -15.13 -6.89
C MET A 33 -13.67 -14.89 -7.75
N SER A 34 -14.80 -15.47 -7.36
CA SER A 34 -16.08 -15.28 -8.07
C SER A 34 -16.98 -14.27 -7.34
N LEU A 35 -17.79 -13.56 -8.11
CA LEU A 35 -18.82 -12.66 -7.57
C LEU A 35 -19.75 -13.38 -6.57
N ARG A 36 -20.08 -14.65 -6.80
CA ARG A 36 -20.96 -15.41 -5.91
C ARG A 36 -20.34 -15.67 -4.55
N GLU A 37 -19.04 -15.92 -4.50
CA GLU A 37 -18.30 -16.09 -3.25
C GLU A 37 -18.28 -14.79 -2.47
N VAL A 38 -17.92 -13.67 -3.11
CA VAL A 38 -17.91 -12.35 -2.48
C VAL A 38 -19.31 -11.97 -1.97
N ALA A 39 -20.36 -12.15 -2.78
CA ALA A 39 -21.71 -11.80 -2.38
C ALA A 39 -22.20 -12.65 -1.18
N ARG A 40 -21.85 -13.94 -1.16
CA ARG A 40 -22.18 -14.85 -0.04
C ARG A 40 -21.49 -14.40 1.25
N GLU A 41 -20.21 -14.08 1.18
CA GLU A 41 -19.43 -13.60 2.33
C GLU A 41 -19.93 -12.24 2.84
N ALA A 42 -20.26 -11.33 1.91
CA ALA A 42 -20.86 -10.05 2.25
C ALA A 42 -22.30 -10.13 2.77
N GLY A 43 -22.92 -11.32 2.81
CA GLY A 43 -24.30 -11.53 3.26
C GLY A 43 -25.36 -10.91 2.36
N ILE A 44 -25.09 -10.80 1.04
CA ILE A 44 -26.01 -10.20 0.06
C ILE A 44 -26.40 -11.18 -1.06
N ALA A 45 -27.52 -10.91 -1.71
CA ALA A 45 -27.86 -11.62 -2.94
C ALA A 45 -26.90 -11.21 -4.07
N PRO A 46 -26.45 -12.13 -4.95
CA PRO A 46 -25.57 -11.81 -6.08
C PRO A 46 -26.06 -10.67 -6.97
N THR A 47 -27.38 -10.55 -7.15
CA THR A 47 -27.99 -9.45 -7.89
C THR A 47 -27.86 -8.09 -7.22
N SER A 48 -27.67 -8.05 -5.89
CA SER A 48 -27.44 -6.82 -5.13
C SER A 48 -26.04 -6.27 -5.35
N PHE A 49 -25.07 -7.10 -5.70
CA PHE A 49 -23.70 -6.69 -6.03
C PHE A 49 -23.68 -5.60 -7.11
N TYR A 50 -24.46 -5.79 -8.18
CA TYR A 50 -24.52 -4.87 -9.33
C TYR A 50 -25.07 -3.47 -9.00
N ARG A 51 -25.58 -3.25 -7.79
CA ARG A 51 -25.95 -1.90 -7.31
C ARG A 51 -24.75 -1.11 -6.78
N HIS A 52 -23.60 -1.77 -6.59
CA HIS A 52 -22.40 -1.23 -5.98
C HIS A 52 -21.18 -1.28 -6.89
N PHE A 53 -21.06 -2.34 -7.70
CA PHE A 53 -19.97 -2.57 -8.66
C PHE A 53 -20.54 -3.15 -9.95
N ASN A 54 -20.05 -2.69 -11.10
CA ASN A 54 -20.49 -3.20 -12.40
C ASN A 54 -20.01 -4.63 -12.63
N ASP A 55 -18.81 -4.95 -12.14
CA ASP A 55 -18.19 -6.27 -12.28
C ASP A 55 -17.11 -6.49 -11.21
N MET A 56 -16.46 -7.65 -11.25
CA MET A 56 -15.36 -7.98 -10.36
C MET A 56 -14.10 -7.15 -10.65
N GLU A 57 -13.89 -6.68 -11.87
CA GLU A 57 -12.75 -5.83 -12.21
C GLU A 57 -12.85 -4.47 -11.50
N GLU A 58 -14.03 -3.82 -11.52
CA GLU A 58 -14.26 -2.58 -10.77
C GLU A 58 -14.06 -2.76 -9.28
N LEU A 59 -14.54 -3.87 -8.70
CA LEU A 59 -14.27 -4.18 -7.30
C LEU A 59 -12.76 -4.27 -7.03
N GLY A 60 -12.03 -5.03 -7.84
CA GLY A 60 -10.59 -5.21 -7.65
C GLY A 60 -9.78 -3.92 -7.80
N LEU A 61 -10.11 -3.08 -8.77
CA LEU A 61 -9.51 -1.75 -8.94
C LEU A 61 -9.79 -0.87 -7.71
N THR A 62 -11.01 -0.92 -7.17
CA THR A 62 -11.37 -0.24 -5.93
C THR A 62 -10.53 -0.72 -4.75
N LEU A 63 -10.30 -2.04 -4.63
CA LEU A 63 -9.42 -2.59 -3.57
C LEU A 63 -7.99 -2.04 -3.67
N VAL A 64 -7.44 -1.93 -4.87
CA VAL A 64 -6.11 -1.34 -5.10
C VAL A 64 -6.07 0.11 -4.66
N ASP A 65 -7.02 0.92 -5.14
CA ASP A 65 -7.06 2.37 -4.86
C ASP A 65 -7.27 2.66 -3.35
N GLU A 66 -8.22 1.99 -2.69
CA GLU A 66 -8.49 2.18 -1.26
C GLU A 66 -7.33 1.69 -0.38
N SER A 67 -6.68 0.59 -0.78
CA SER A 67 -5.51 0.07 -0.07
C SER A 67 -4.31 1.00 -0.18
N GLY A 68 -4.05 1.53 -1.37
CA GLY A 68 -3.01 2.52 -1.61
C GLY A 68 -3.24 3.80 -0.80
N LEU A 69 -4.46 4.33 -0.83
CA LEU A 69 -4.83 5.52 -0.05
C LEU A 69 -4.61 5.29 1.46
N THR A 70 -5.10 4.17 1.99
CA THR A 70 -4.95 3.84 3.42
C THR A 70 -3.48 3.79 3.84
N LEU A 71 -2.63 3.14 3.05
CA LEU A 71 -1.20 3.06 3.36
C LEU A 71 -0.53 4.45 3.27
N ARG A 72 -0.85 5.25 2.25
CA ARG A 72 -0.29 6.62 2.12
C ARG A 72 -0.67 7.50 3.32
N GLU A 73 -1.94 7.49 3.72
CA GLU A 73 -2.38 8.26 4.89
C GLU A 73 -1.66 7.82 6.17
N LEU A 74 -1.48 6.51 6.36
CA LEU A 74 -0.75 5.97 7.51
C LEU A 74 0.71 6.44 7.51
N MET A 75 1.39 6.36 6.37
CA MET A 75 2.77 6.80 6.22
C MET A 75 2.94 8.31 6.41
N ARG A 76 1.98 9.10 5.91
CA ARG A 76 1.95 10.56 6.13
C ARG A 76 1.81 10.90 7.60
N LYS A 77 0.86 10.25 8.29
CA LYS A 77 0.66 10.43 9.75
C LYS A 77 1.89 9.99 10.56
N ALA A 78 2.57 8.92 10.15
CA ALA A 78 3.81 8.48 10.79
C ALA A 78 4.88 9.57 10.70
N ARG A 79 5.12 10.13 9.51
CA ARG A 79 6.09 11.22 9.32
C ARG A 79 5.77 12.48 10.13
N GLN A 80 4.49 12.84 10.22
CA GLN A 80 4.04 14.02 10.98
C GLN A 80 4.19 13.89 12.49
N ARG A 81 4.18 12.65 13.04
CA ARG A 81 4.27 12.38 14.47
C ARG A 81 5.69 12.28 15.00
N ILE A 82 6.68 12.39 14.13
CA ILE A 82 8.07 12.27 14.54
C ILE A 82 8.46 13.50 15.35
N GLU A 83 8.69 13.30 16.65
CA GLU A 83 9.24 14.32 17.52
C GLU A 83 10.65 14.73 17.07
N LYS A 84 11.08 15.93 17.43
CA LYS A 84 12.34 16.58 16.99
C LYS A 84 13.61 15.73 17.09
N ASN A 85 13.58 14.59 17.81
CA ASN A 85 14.72 13.67 17.99
C ASN A 85 14.45 12.25 17.45
N GLY A 86 13.30 12.00 16.81
CA GLY A 86 12.95 10.71 16.25
C GLY A 86 13.60 10.47 14.88
N SER A 87 13.93 9.21 14.57
CA SER A 87 14.38 8.83 13.23
C SER A 87 13.20 8.62 12.29
N VAL A 88 13.05 9.50 11.29
CA VAL A 88 12.03 9.36 10.23
C VAL A 88 12.11 7.99 9.57
N ILE A 89 13.32 7.51 9.29
CA ILE A 89 13.55 6.22 8.65
C ILE A 89 13.01 5.09 9.53
N ASN A 90 13.36 5.07 10.82
CA ASN A 90 12.91 4.01 11.73
C ASN A 90 11.39 3.99 11.82
N THR A 91 10.78 5.13 12.14
CA THR A 91 9.33 5.24 12.30
C THR A 91 8.58 4.86 11.01
N SER A 92 9.10 5.27 9.84
CA SER A 92 8.50 4.92 8.56
C SER A 92 8.57 3.41 8.28
N VAL A 93 9.73 2.78 8.50
CA VAL A 93 9.89 1.33 8.29
C VAL A 93 9.04 0.53 9.28
N GLU A 94 9.05 0.89 10.57
CA GLU A 94 8.22 0.25 11.58
C GLU A 94 6.74 0.34 11.23
N THR A 95 6.25 1.52 10.89
CA THR A 95 4.85 1.74 10.49
C THR A 95 4.48 0.93 9.24
N PHE A 96 5.38 0.87 8.26
CA PHE A 96 5.15 0.10 7.04
C PHE A 96 5.11 -1.41 7.32
N MET A 97 6.06 -1.93 8.10
CA MET A 97 6.10 -3.35 8.45
C MET A 97 4.89 -3.78 9.30
N GLU A 98 4.45 -2.94 10.24
CA GLU A 98 3.20 -3.17 10.97
C GLU A 98 1.98 -3.19 10.04
N PHE A 99 1.93 -2.33 9.02
CA PHE A 99 0.85 -2.36 8.04
C PHE A 99 0.84 -3.66 7.25
N VAL A 100 2.01 -4.11 6.76
CA VAL A 100 2.15 -5.38 6.02
C VAL A 100 1.70 -6.56 6.89
N GLU A 101 2.10 -6.57 8.17
CA GLU A 101 1.73 -7.63 9.11
C GLU A 101 0.22 -7.67 9.39
N ARG A 102 -0.40 -6.51 9.57
CA ARG A 102 -1.85 -6.40 9.85
C ARG A 102 -2.71 -6.59 8.62
N ASN A 103 -2.16 -6.35 7.43
CA ASN A 103 -2.90 -6.37 6.16
C ASN A 103 -2.18 -7.21 5.08
N PRO A 104 -1.80 -8.48 5.37
CA PRO A 104 -0.99 -9.26 4.44
C PRO A 104 -1.71 -9.50 3.10
N ASN A 105 -3.03 -9.65 3.12
CA ASN A 105 -3.82 -9.91 1.93
C ASN A 105 -3.88 -8.72 0.98
N ILE A 106 -3.96 -7.50 1.53
CA ILE A 106 -3.86 -6.26 0.75
C ILE A 106 -2.50 -6.20 0.05
N PHE A 107 -1.43 -6.46 0.79
CA PHE A 107 -0.09 -6.37 0.23
C PHE A 107 0.16 -7.47 -0.82
N ARG A 108 -0.35 -8.70 -0.60
CA ARG A 108 -0.34 -9.77 -1.61
C ARG A 108 -1.10 -9.38 -2.89
N LEU A 109 -2.24 -8.72 -2.77
CA LEU A 109 -2.98 -8.21 -3.94
C LEU A 109 -2.10 -7.26 -4.76
N LEU A 110 -1.53 -6.22 -4.12
CA LEU A 110 -0.69 -5.24 -4.79
C LEU A 110 0.52 -5.89 -5.49
N LEU A 111 1.20 -6.83 -4.83
CA LEU A 111 2.36 -7.52 -5.39
C LEU A 111 2.00 -8.41 -6.59
N ARG A 112 0.91 -9.16 -6.50
CA ARG A 112 0.45 -10.05 -7.57
C ARG A 112 0.01 -9.26 -8.79
N GLU A 113 -0.77 -8.21 -8.57
CA GLU A 113 -1.32 -7.41 -9.65
C GLU A 113 -0.30 -6.46 -10.27
N ARG A 114 0.80 -6.14 -9.59
CA ARG A 114 1.93 -5.38 -10.16
C ARG A 114 2.50 -6.03 -11.43
N SER A 115 2.52 -7.35 -11.50
CA SER A 115 3.00 -8.13 -12.64
C SER A 115 1.94 -9.08 -13.21
N GLY A 116 0.68 -8.89 -12.82
CA GLY A 116 -0.45 -9.68 -13.28
C GLY A 116 -0.76 -9.51 -14.77
N THR A 117 -1.68 -10.31 -15.28
CA THR A 117 -2.07 -10.29 -16.71
C THR A 117 -2.92 -9.09 -17.10
N SER A 118 -3.73 -8.54 -16.18
CA SER A 118 -4.58 -7.39 -16.44
C SER A 118 -3.77 -6.10 -16.55
N VAL A 119 -3.88 -5.41 -17.69
CA VAL A 119 -3.27 -4.07 -17.91
C VAL A 119 -3.81 -3.06 -16.92
N LYS A 120 -5.13 -3.03 -16.71
CA LYS A 120 -5.78 -2.07 -15.79
C LYS A 120 -5.29 -2.21 -14.36
N PHE A 121 -5.12 -3.44 -13.86
CA PHE A 121 -4.57 -3.67 -12.54
C PHE A 121 -3.12 -3.23 -12.43
N ARG A 122 -2.27 -3.56 -13.43
CA ARG A 122 -0.88 -3.08 -13.44
C ARG A 122 -0.78 -1.56 -13.40
N GLU A 123 -1.62 -0.88 -14.20
CA GLU A 123 -1.70 0.59 -14.23
C GLU A 123 -2.19 1.16 -12.89
N ALA A 124 -3.21 0.55 -12.26
CA ALA A 124 -3.69 0.97 -10.95
C ALA A 124 -2.60 0.83 -9.87
N VAL A 125 -1.93 -0.32 -9.80
CA VAL A 125 -0.83 -0.53 -8.84
C VAL A 125 0.35 0.41 -9.12
N ALA A 126 0.71 0.63 -10.40
CA ALA A 126 1.78 1.56 -10.76
C ALA A 126 1.43 3.00 -10.35
N ARG A 127 0.18 3.42 -10.55
CA ARG A 127 -0.33 4.73 -10.12
C ARG A 127 -0.19 4.90 -8.59
N GLU A 128 -0.58 3.90 -7.81
CA GLU A 128 -0.47 3.95 -6.36
C GLU A 128 1.00 4.04 -5.90
N ILE A 129 1.90 3.26 -6.52
CA ILE A 129 3.34 3.35 -6.24
C ILE A 129 3.89 4.73 -6.60
N ASN A 130 3.46 5.33 -7.72
CA ASN A 130 3.88 6.67 -8.10
C ASN A 130 3.39 7.73 -7.10
N HIS A 131 2.16 7.63 -6.61
CA HIS A 131 1.68 8.51 -5.53
C HIS A 131 2.57 8.44 -4.27
N PHE A 132 3.08 7.25 -3.91
CA PHE A 132 4.05 7.12 -2.81
C PHE A 132 5.36 7.85 -3.10
N LYS A 133 5.88 7.71 -4.33
CA LYS A 133 7.11 8.40 -4.74
C LYS A 133 6.92 9.91 -4.72
N ASP A 134 5.80 10.40 -5.26
CA ASP A 134 5.50 11.83 -5.33
C ASP A 134 5.40 12.45 -3.92
N GLU A 135 4.64 11.82 -3.01
CA GLU A 135 4.51 12.29 -1.62
C GLU A 135 5.85 12.26 -0.86
N LEU A 136 6.68 11.25 -1.11
CA LEU A 136 8.02 11.19 -0.50
C LEU A 136 8.96 12.23 -1.12
N THR A 137 8.84 12.51 -2.41
CA THR A 137 9.59 13.55 -3.11
C THR A 137 9.29 14.93 -2.51
N GLU A 138 8.01 15.26 -2.35
CA GLU A 138 7.58 16.52 -1.71
C GLU A 138 8.15 16.64 -0.29
N TYR A 139 8.09 15.56 0.50
CA TYR A 139 8.66 15.53 1.83
C TYR A 139 10.19 15.76 1.82
N LEU A 140 10.93 15.08 0.95
CA LEU A 140 12.39 15.25 0.83
C LEU A 140 12.79 16.66 0.40
N MET A 141 12.03 17.28 -0.49
CA MET A 141 12.24 18.68 -0.89
C MET A 141 11.95 19.66 0.24
N ALA A 142 10.95 19.38 1.08
CA ALA A 142 10.63 20.24 2.22
C ALA A 142 11.69 20.18 3.34
N GLU A 143 12.29 19.01 3.55
CA GLU A 143 13.29 18.77 4.61
C GLU A 143 14.74 19.03 4.15
N SER A 144 14.98 19.12 2.83
CA SER A 144 16.31 19.25 2.26
C SER A 144 16.28 20.11 1.00
N ASP A 145 17.34 20.86 0.75
CA ASP A 145 17.49 21.65 -0.47
C ASP A 145 17.86 20.75 -1.68
N TYR A 146 16.99 19.80 -2.03
CA TYR A 146 17.11 18.95 -3.20
C TYR A 146 16.30 19.51 -4.37
N SER A 147 16.84 19.38 -5.59
CA SER A 147 16.02 19.57 -6.80
C SER A 147 14.96 18.48 -6.88
N HIS A 148 13.86 18.76 -7.59
CA HIS A 148 12.79 17.78 -7.77
C HIS A 148 13.30 16.45 -8.37
N GLU A 149 14.14 16.52 -9.41
CA GLU A 149 14.72 15.33 -10.06
C GLU A 149 15.56 14.50 -9.09
N TYR A 150 16.38 15.16 -8.26
CA TYR A 150 17.20 14.49 -7.26
C TYR A 150 16.36 13.85 -6.16
N ALA A 151 15.40 14.59 -5.62
CA ALA A 151 14.47 14.09 -4.61
C ALA A 151 13.62 12.93 -5.12
N TYR A 152 13.13 13.01 -6.37
CA TYR A 152 12.35 11.93 -6.99
C TYR A 152 13.18 10.67 -7.20
N THR A 153 14.42 10.79 -7.69
CA THR A 153 15.34 9.65 -7.85
C THR A 153 15.62 8.98 -6.51
N LEU A 154 15.84 9.77 -5.46
CA LEU A 154 16.02 9.23 -4.10
C LEU A 154 14.75 8.55 -3.60
N ALA A 155 13.59 9.19 -3.72
CA ALA A 155 12.30 8.64 -3.32
C ALA A 155 12.00 7.30 -4.02
N GLU A 156 12.29 7.21 -5.31
CA GLU A 156 12.12 5.97 -6.09
C GLU A 156 12.95 4.82 -5.53
N GLY A 157 14.22 5.06 -5.22
CA GLY A 157 15.10 4.06 -4.60
C GLY A 157 14.59 3.60 -3.23
N LEU A 158 14.20 4.55 -2.37
CA LEU A 158 13.68 4.27 -1.03
C LEU A 158 12.37 3.48 -1.08
N VAL A 159 11.41 3.90 -1.92
CA VAL A 159 10.12 3.22 -2.09
C VAL A 159 10.32 1.81 -2.63
N THR A 160 11.16 1.64 -3.65
CA THR A 160 11.44 0.32 -4.23
C THR A 160 12.01 -0.64 -3.20
N LEU A 161 12.95 -0.20 -2.38
CA LEU A 161 13.56 -1.01 -1.33
C LEU A 161 12.56 -1.42 -0.27
N VAL A 162 11.74 -0.49 0.22
CA VAL A 162 10.73 -0.73 1.26
C VAL A 162 9.64 -1.68 0.77
N PHE A 163 9.14 -1.51 -0.46
CA PHE A 163 8.15 -2.42 -1.04
C PHE A 163 8.70 -3.83 -1.24
N ASN A 164 9.97 -3.96 -1.64
CA ASN A 164 10.62 -5.27 -1.73
C ASN A 164 10.76 -5.95 -0.36
N ALA A 165 11.15 -5.20 0.66
CA ALA A 165 11.20 -5.70 2.03
C ALA A 165 9.81 -6.13 2.54
N GLY A 166 8.74 -5.39 2.21
CA GLY A 166 7.37 -5.78 2.52
C GLY A 166 6.96 -7.09 1.85
N ALA A 167 7.39 -7.31 0.61
CA ALA A 167 7.15 -8.57 -0.09
C ALA A 167 7.83 -9.76 0.62
N GLU A 168 9.10 -9.59 1.01
CA GLU A 168 9.87 -10.59 1.75
C GLU A 168 9.22 -10.87 3.12
N ALA A 169 8.72 -9.85 3.82
CA ALA A 169 8.13 -9.96 5.14
C ALA A 169 6.87 -10.84 5.22
N LEU A 170 6.15 -11.03 4.10
CA LEU A 170 4.89 -11.79 4.08
C LEU A 170 5.04 -13.26 4.48
N ASP A 171 6.19 -13.85 4.19
CA ASP A 171 6.44 -15.29 4.38
C ASP A 171 7.44 -15.57 5.52
N LEU A 172 7.87 -14.53 6.25
CA LEU A 172 8.82 -14.65 7.36
C LEU A 172 8.11 -14.82 8.70
N ASN A 173 8.75 -15.58 9.60
CA ASN A 173 8.37 -15.62 11.00
C ASN A 173 8.71 -14.30 11.74
N PRO A 174 8.18 -14.07 12.96
CA PRO A 174 8.41 -12.80 13.66
C PRO A 174 9.88 -12.45 13.90
N ILE A 175 10.74 -13.44 14.18
CA ILE A 175 12.18 -13.22 14.44
C ILE A 175 12.90 -12.78 13.15
N GLU A 176 12.61 -13.45 12.06
CA GLU A 176 13.18 -13.13 10.74
C GLU A 176 12.67 -11.77 10.24
N ARG A 177 11.41 -11.45 10.50
CA ARG A 177 10.81 -10.15 10.15
C ARG A 177 11.49 -9.00 10.91
N GLU A 178 11.82 -9.18 12.17
CA GLU A 178 12.57 -8.18 12.94
C GLU A 178 13.96 -7.93 12.35
N LYS A 179 14.70 -9.01 12.00
CA LYS A 179 16.01 -8.88 11.33
C LYS A 179 15.89 -8.21 9.96
N LEU A 180 14.84 -8.50 9.19
CA LEU A 180 14.56 -7.84 7.92
C LEU A 180 14.31 -6.34 8.13
N LYS A 181 13.53 -5.97 9.14
CA LYS A 181 13.25 -4.58 9.50
C LYS A 181 14.55 -3.81 9.81
N GLU A 182 15.40 -4.35 10.68
CA GLU A 182 16.69 -3.75 11.02
C GLU A 182 17.59 -3.58 9.79
N ARG A 183 17.68 -4.62 8.94
CA ARG A 183 18.44 -4.57 7.69
C ARG A 183 17.88 -3.50 6.74
N THR A 184 16.58 -3.40 6.61
CA THR A 184 15.92 -2.38 5.76
C THR A 184 16.23 -0.97 6.25
N ILE A 185 16.16 -0.72 7.56
CA ILE A 185 16.53 0.55 8.17
C ILE A 185 17.99 0.93 7.82
N LEU A 186 18.91 -0.03 7.97
CA LEU A 186 20.32 0.20 7.66
C LEU A 186 20.54 0.51 6.18
N GLN A 187 19.88 -0.22 5.28
CA GLN A 187 19.96 0.03 3.84
C GLN A 187 19.43 1.40 3.45
N LEU A 188 18.29 1.83 4.01
CA LEU A 188 17.74 3.17 3.80
C LEU A 188 18.69 4.27 4.28
N ARG A 189 19.35 4.06 5.43
CA ARG A 189 20.38 4.98 5.92
C ARG A 189 21.56 5.09 4.96
N PHE A 190 22.05 3.97 4.41
CA PHE A 190 23.13 4.01 3.42
C PHE A 190 22.73 4.80 2.18
N ILE A 191 21.50 4.61 1.68
CA ILE A 191 21.01 5.35 0.52
C ILE A 191 20.90 6.84 0.84
N THR A 192 20.32 7.22 1.98
CA THR A 192 20.12 8.64 2.33
C THR A 192 21.43 9.34 2.64
N PHE A 193 22.37 8.69 3.34
CA PHE A 193 23.71 9.26 3.57
C PHE A 193 24.52 9.38 2.27
N GLY A 194 24.42 8.35 1.40
CA GLY A 194 25.04 8.41 0.08
C GLY A 194 24.50 9.55 -0.78
N ALA A 195 23.20 9.77 -0.76
CA ALA A 195 22.56 10.88 -1.45
C ALA A 195 23.02 12.23 -0.91
N ALA A 196 23.05 12.41 0.42
CA ALA A 196 23.55 13.66 1.01
C ALA A 196 25.01 13.96 0.61
N ALA A 197 25.89 12.95 0.70
CA ALA A 197 27.31 13.09 0.32
C ALA A 197 27.53 13.30 -1.18
N ALA A 198 26.65 12.76 -2.05
CA ALA A 198 26.74 12.95 -3.50
C ALA A 198 26.33 14.37 -3.90
N LYS A 199 25.34 14.97 -3.21
CA LYS A 199 24.93 16.36 -3.45
C LYS A 199 26.05 17.36 -3.15
N GLU A 200 26.83 17.15 -2.08
CA GLU A 200 27.93 18.05 -1.71
C GLU A 200 29.07 18.08 -2.75
N LYS A 201 29.11 17.11 -3.65
CA LYS A 201 30.16 16.97 -4.69
C LYS A 201 29.70 17.38 -6.07
N ALA A 202 28.41 17.68 -6.27
CA ALA A 202 27.84 18.09 -7.55
C ALA A 202 27.59 19.59 -7.60
#